data_8c4edc8252890561d635b78d1ab5c257
#
_entry.id   8c4edc8252890561d635b78d1ab5c257
#
_cell.length_a   1.000
_cell.length_b   1.000
_cell.length_c   1.000
_cell.angle_alpha   90.00
_cell.angle_beta   90.00
_cell.angle_gamma   90.00
#
_symmetry.space_group_name_H-M   'P 1'
#
loop_
_entity.id
_entity.type
_entity.pdbx_description
1 polymer ?
#
loop_
_entity_poly.entity_id
_entity_poly.type
_entity_poly.pdbx_seq_one_letter_code
_entity_poly.pdbx_strand_id
1 'polypeptide(L)'
;MDPRMHCTDLYFRLGDDEVLVLDCREPEDWARHGLHIPGSLWMCFEEILRDSQVLPDDELIVVVGCAPDGSDARRACRLLRQRGFNVVCLEGGLHGWVTHGLPTESHVAAASMSGLW
;
A
#
# COMPACT_ATOMS: atom_id res chain seq x y z
N MET A 1 -6.39 -3.24 18.83
CA MET A 1 -7.02 -2.95 17.52
C MET A 1 -6.05 -2.13 16.69
N ASP A 2 -5.89 -2.48 15.43
CA ASP A 2 -4.96 -1.76 14.56
C ASP A 2 -5.59 -0.45 14.09
N PRO A 3 -4.85 0.66 14.13
CA PRO A 3 -5.35 1.94 13.62
C PRO A 3 -5.58 1.88 12.12
N ARG A 4 -6.66 2.50 11.67
CA ARG A 4 -7.08 2.49 10.28
C ARG A 4 -7.34 3.90 9.78
N MET A 5 -7.11 4.10 8.49
CA MET A 5 -7.44 5.34 7.80
C MET A 5 -8.50 5.05 6.74
N HIS A 6 -9.53 5.88 6.66
CA HIS A 6 -10.55 5.78 5.63
C HIS A 6 -9.96 6.22 4.27
N CYS A 7 -10.41 5.59 3.18
CA CYS A 7 -9.86 5.88 1.85
C CYS A 7 -10.05 7.33 1.41
N THR A 8 -11.15 7.97 1.78
CA THR A 8 -11.36 9.39 1.45
C THR A 8 -10.39 10.29 2.18
N ASP A 9 -10.02 9.96 3.41
CA ASP A 9 -9.01 10.72 4.16
C ASP A 9 -7.64 10.60 3.49
N LEU A 10 -7.28 9.41 3.04
CA LEU A 10 -6.04 9.22 2.29
C LEU A 10 -6.07 9.99 0.98
N TYR A 11 -7.20 9.96 0.27
CA TYR A 11 -7.33 10.67 -1.00
C TYR A 11 -6.98 12.15 -0.85
N PHE A 12 -7.47 12.80 0.20
CA PHE A 12 -7.17 14.22 0.46
C PHE A 12 -5.71 14.46 0.86
N ARG A 13 -4.99 13.42 1.23
CA ARG A 13 -3.58 13.52 1.62
C ARG A 13 -2.61 12.96 0.57
N LEU A 14 -3.10 12.57 -0.60
CA LEU A 14 -2.23 12.13 -1.69
C LEU A 14 -1.32 13.28 -2.12
N GLY A 15 -0.03 13.00 -2.24
CA GLY A 15 0.96 14.02 -2.58
C GLY A 15 1.50 14.81 -1.39
N ASP A 16 0.99 14.54 -0.18
CA ASP A 16 1.52 15.12 1.05
C ASP A 16 2.89 14.47 1.35
N ASP A 17 3.92 15.30 1.50
CA ASP A 17 5.29 14.82 1.76
C ASP A 17 5.42 14.10 3.11
N GLU A 18 4.45 14.26 4.00
CA GLU A 18 4.48 13.62 5.32
C GLU A 18 3.76 12.28 5.35
N VAL A 19 3.23 11.83 4.20
CA VAL A 19 2.47 10.58 4.09
C VAL A 19 3.09 9.70 3.00
N LEU A 20 3.41 8.46 3.38
CA LEU A 20 3.85 7.43 2.44
C LEU A 20 2.77 6.36 2.32
N VAL A 21 2.33 6.08 1.11
CA VAL A 21 1.44 4.95 0.84
C VAL A 21 2.31 3.73 0.52
N LEU A 22 2.19 2.69 1.34
CA LEU A 22 2.97 1.47 1.20
C LEU A 22 2.05 0.32 0.79
N ASP A 23 2.21 -0.13 -0.45
CA ASP A 23 1.47 -1.26 -0.99
C ASP A 23 2.20 -2.54 -0.59
N CYS A 24 1.58 -3.36 0.25
CA CYS A 24 2.21 -4.57 0.79
C CYS A 24 1.71 -5.86 0.13
N ARG A 25 1.08 -5.75 -1.04
CA ARG A 25 0.57 -6.93 -1.74
C ARG A 25 1.70 -7.87 -2.15
N GLU A 26 1.40 -9.16 -2.13
CA GLU A 26 2.32 -10.16 -2.63
C GLU A 26 2.49 -10.03 -4.15
N PRO A 27 3.62 -10.50 -4.72
CA PRO A 27 3.86 -10.35 -6.16
C PRO A 27 2.74 -10.87 -7.05
N GLU A 28 2.11 -11.98 -6.66
CA GLU A 28 1.00 -12.56 -7.43
C GLU A 28 -0.20 -11.64 -7.46
N ASP A 29 -0.53 -11.04 -6.34
CA ASP A 29 -1.67 -10.11 -6.24
C ASP A 29 -1.38 -8.79 -6.94
N TRP A 30 -0.15 -8.30 -6.83
CA TRP A 30 0.31 -7.13 -7.55
C TRP A 30 0.16 -7.32 -9.06
N ALA A 31 0.58 -8.47 -9.57
CA ALA A 31 0.49 -8.77 -11.00
C ALA A 31 -0.96 -9.00 -11.44
N ARG A 32 -1.77 -9.64 -10.60
CA ARG A 32 -3.16 -9.97 -10.95
C ARG A 32 -4.05 -8.73 -11.00
N HIS A 33 -3.89 -7.86 -10.04
CA HIS A 33 -4.68 -6.62 -9.92
C HIS A 33 -3.83 -5.45 -10.37
N GLY A 34 -3.68 -5.27 -11.67
CA GLY A 34 -2.73 -4.37 -12.30
C GLY A 34 -2.91 -2.87 -12.04
N LEU A 35 -3.58 -2.50 -10.95
CA LEU A 35 -3.80 -1.12 -10.53
C LEU A 35 -3.15 -0.89 -9.18
N HIS A 36 -2.71 0.35 -8.94
CA HIS A 36 -2.17 0.77 -7.64
C HIS A 36 -2.56 2.21 -7.35
N ILE A 37 -2.43 2.61 -6.10
CA ILE A 37 -2.69 3.99 -5.68
C ILE A 37 -1.54 4.87 -6.19
N PRO A 38 -1.83 6.02 -6.82
CA PRO A 38 -0.78 6.91 -7.34
C PRO A 38 0.25 7.27 -6.27
N GLY A 39 1.52 7.14 -6.62
CA GLY A 39 2.63 7.46 -5.72
C GLY A 39 2.93 6.41 -4.67
N SER A 40 2.23 5.28 -4.67
CA SER A 40 2.51 4.23 -3.70
C SER A 40 3.84 3.54 -3.97
N LEU A 41 4.52 3.15 -2.88
CA LEU A 41 5.71 2.31 -2.94
C LEU A 41 5.26 0.87 -2.73
N TRP A 42 5.70 -0.04 -3.59
CA TRP A 42 5.38 -1.45 -3.45
C TRP A 42 6.52 -2.19 -2.76
N MET A 43 6.21 -2.82 -1.61
CA MET A 43 7.10 -3.75 -0.92
C MET A 43 6.24 -4.86 -0.36
N CYS A 44 6.44 -6.10 -0.82
CA CYS A 44 5.75 -7.26 -0.23
C CYS A 44 6.26 -7.50 1.19
N PHE A 45 5.57 -8.36 1.94
CA PHE A 45 5.87 -8.57 3.35
C PHE A 45 7.33 -8.97 3.60
N GLU A 46 7.87 -9.86 2.78
CA GLU A 46 9.26 -10.31 2.93
C GLU A 46 10.25 -9.17 2.73
N GLU A 47 9.99 -8.28 1.78
CA GLU A 47 10.81 -7.11 1.57
C GLU A 47 10.74 -6.15 2.75
N ILE A 48 9.54 -5.94 3.30
CA ILE A 48 9.35 -5.11 4.49
C ILE A 48 10.13 -5.72 5.67
N LEU A 49 10.03 -7.04 5.84
CA LEU A 49 10.72 -7.74 6.90
C LEU A 49 12.24 -7.57 6.81
N ARG A 50 12.78 -7.66 5.61
CA ARG A 50 14.23 -7.59 5.35
C ARG A 50 14.75 -6.16 5.31
N ASP A 51 14.00 -5.24 4.68
CA ASP A 51 14.52 -3.94 4.28
C ASP A 51 13.71 -2.75 4.81
N SER A 52 12.99 -2.90 5.93
CA SER A 52 12.16 -1.80 6.45
C SER A 52 12.97 -0.55 6.82
N GLN A 53 14.27 -0.67 7.02
CA GLN A 53 15.14 0.47 7.33
C GLN A 53 15.19 1.52 6.21
N VAL A 54 14.77 1.18 4.98
CA VAL A 54 14.70 2.15 3.89
C VAL A 54 13.46 3.05 4.00
N LEU A 55 12.49 2.69 4.85
CA LEU A 55 11.26 3.45 5.02
C LEU A 55 11.50 4.66 5.92
N PRO A 56 10.78 5.77 5.69
CA PRO A 56 10.92 6.95 6.53
C PRO A 56 10.39 6.71 7.93
N ASP A 57 11.11 7.20 8.94
CA ASP A 57 10.72 7.09 10.35
C ASP A 57 9.98 8.34 10.86
N ASP A 58 9.89 9.38 10.03
CA ASP A 58 9.29 10.67 10.35
C ASP A 58 8.01 10.95 9.55
N GLU A 59 7.50 9.97 8.81
CA GLU A 59 6.28 10.11 8.03
C GLU A 59 5.22 9.12 8.51
N LEU A 60 3.95 9.43 8.22
CA LEU A 60 2.86 8.48 8.39
C LEU A 60 2.89 7.48 7.24
N ILE A 61 2.96 6.21 7.56
CA ILE A 61 2.90 5.13 6.56
C ILE A 61 1.49 4.57 6.55
N VAL A 62 0.85 4.61 5.38
CA VAL A 62 -0.47 4.02 5.18
C VAL A 62 -0.30 2.73 4.40
N VAL A 63 -0.55 1.60 5.04
CA VAL A 63 -0.35 0.28 4.44
C VAL A 63 -1.62 -0.14 3.68
N VAL A 64 -1.43 -0.54 2.43
CA VAL A 64 -2.51 -0.96 1.54
C VAL A 64 -2.33 -2.43 1.20
N GLY A 65 -3.33 -3.24 1.51
CA GLY A 65 -3.37 -4.64 1.12
C GLY A 65 -4.48 -4.92 0.13
N CYS A 66 -4.69 -6.18 -0.21
CA CYS A 66 -5.78 -6.60 -1.09
C CYS A 66 -6.65 -7.70 -0.51
N ALA A 67 -6.26 -8.34 0.59
CA ALA A 67 -7.07 -9.37 1.22
C ALA A 67 -8.39 -8.76 1.71
N PRO A 68 -9.54 -9.39 1.41
CA PRO A 68 -10.85 -8.84 1.79
C PRO A 68 -11.01 -8.63 3.30
N ASP A 69 -10.34 -9.46 4.10
CA ASP A 69 -10.37 -9.36 5.56
C ASP A 69 -9.29 -8.43 6.13
N GLY A 70 -8.44 -7.85 5.26
CA GLY A 70 -7.36 -6.96 5.68
C GLY A 70 -6.17 -7.65 6.32
N SER A 71 -6.09 -8.99 6.26
CA SER A 71 -5.06 -9.75 6.97
C SER A 71 -3.63 -9.42 6.52
N ASP A 72 -3.42 -9.22 5.22
CA ASP A 72 -2.11 -8.87 4.66
C ASP A 72 -1.63 -7.51 5.19
N ALA A 73 -2.50 -6.51 5.15
CA ALA A 73 -2.18 -5.17 5.65
C ALA A 73 -1.93 -5.17 7.16
N ARG A 74 -2.76 -5.89 7.93
CA ARG A 74 -2.57 -5.96 9.38
C ARG A 74 -1.22 -6.57 9.76
N ARG A 75 -0.80 -7.61 9.04
CA ARG A 75 0.48 -8.26 9.29
C ARG A 75 1.64 -7.28 9.09
N ALA A 76 1.61 -6.54 7.99
CA ALA A 76 2.62 -5.53 7.70
C ALA A 76 2.59 -4.38 8.71
N CYS A 77 1.39 -3.90 9.06
CA CYS A 77 1.23 -2.84 10.06
C CYS A 77 1.81 -3.23 11.40
N ARG A 78 1.54 -4.44 11.86
CA ARG A 78 2.05 -4.92 13.16
C ARG A 78 3.56 -4.98 13.18
N LEU A 79 4.15 -5.51 12.11
CA LEU A 79 5.59 -5.57 11.99
C LEU A 79 6.22 -4.19 12.05
N LEU A 80 5.70 -3.26 11.27
CA LEU A 80 6.23 -1.89 11.21
C LEU A 80 6.05 -1.16 12.54
N ARG A 81 4.90 -1.35 13.18
CA ARG A 81 4.66 -0.74 14.50
C ARG A 81 5.64 -1.26 15.53
N GLN A 82 5.92 -2.56 15.53
CA GLN A 82 6.92 -3.16 16.42
C GLN A 82 8.31 -2.58 16.19
N ARG A 83 8.59 -2.11 14.97
CA ARG A 83 9.87 -1.51 14.62
C ARG A 83 9.91 0.01 14.82
N GLY A 84 8.85 0.58 15.40
CA GLY A 84 8.81 1.99 15.78
C GLY A 84 8.28 2.95 14.72
N PHE A 85 7.74 2.43 13.61
CA PHE A 85 7.15 3.28 12.57
C PHE A 85 5.75 3.76 12.95
N ASN A 86 5.40 4.98 12.49
CA ASN A 86 4.05 5.51 12.60
C ASN A 86 3.24 4.98 11.42
N VAL A 87 2.34 4.03 11.68
CA VAL A 87 1.69 3.27 10.62
C VAL A 87 0.20 3.06 10.90
N VAL A 88 -0.59 3.17 9.83
CA VAL A 88 -2.02 2.84 9.84
C VAL A 88 -2.33 1.95 8.65
N CYS A 89 -3.43 1.19 8.73
CA CYS A 89 -3.91 0.39 7.61
C CYS A 89 -4.97 1.18 6.85
N LEU A 90 -4.98 1.07 5.52
CA LEU A 90 -6.07 1.63 4.73
C LEU A 90 -7.30 0.73 4.88
N GLU A 91 -8.38 1.30 5.37
CA GLU A 91 -9.64 0.57 5.53
C GLU A 91 -10.18 0.14 4.16
N GLY A 92 -10.52 -1.13 4.04
CA GLY A 92 -10.98 -1.70 2.78
C GLY A 92 -9.89 -2.00 1.76
N GLY A 93 -8.65 -1.63 2.03
CA GLY A 93 -7.51 -1.88 1.15
C GLY A 93 -7.68 -1.33 -0.26
N LEU A 94 -6.99 -1.93 -1.22
CA LEU A 94 -7.09 -1.50 -2.62
C LEU A 94 -8.51 -1.68 -3.17
N HIS A 95 -9.18 -2.76 -2.79
CA HIS A 95 -10.55 -3.01 -3.25
C HIS A 95 -11.49 -1.86 -2.85
N GLY A 96 -11.42 -1.43 -1.59
CA GLY A 96 -12.20 -0.29 -1.11
C GLY A 96 -11.88 1.01 -1.85
N TRP A 97 -10.61 1.24 -2.12
CA TRP A 97 -10.15 2.39 -2.88
C TRP A 97 -10.77 2.43 -4.28
N VAL A 98 -10.69 1.31 -5.00
CA VAL A 98 -11.26 1.19 -6.35
C VAL A 98 -12.77 1.30 -6.32
N THR A 99 -13.43 0.66 -5.36
CA THR A 99 -14.90 0.68 -5.22
C THR A 99 -15.42 2.10 -4.99
N HIS A 100 -14.67 2.94 -4.29
CA HIS A 100 -15.02 4.36 -4.09
C HIS A 100 -14.72 5.23 -5.31
N GLY A 101 -14.22 4.65 -6.40
CA GLY A 101 -13.93 5.40 -7.63
C GLY A 101 -12.74 6.35 -7.51
N LEU A 102 -11.82 6.09 -6.59
CA LEU A 102 -10.66 6.95 -6.38
C LEU A 102 -9.57 6.66 -7.41
N PRO A 103 -8.66 7.62 -7.66
CA PRO A 103 -7.66 7.51 -8.73
C PRO A 103 -6.73 6.31 -8.57
N THR A 104 -6.44 5.64 -9.68
CA THR A 104 -5.47 4.54 -9.73
C THR A 104 -4.55 4.74 -10.92
N GLU A 105 -3.38 4.10 -10.85
CA GLU A 105 -2.47 3.98 -11.98
C GLU A 105 -2.30 2.52 -12.33
N SER A 106 -2.11 2.23 -13.62
CA SER A 106 -1.91 0.87 -14.12
C SER A 106 -0.44 0.56 -14.22
N HIS A 107 -0.04 -0.62 -13.71
CA HIS A 107 1.31 -1.13 -13.90
C HIS A 107 1.34 -2.35 -14.84
N VAL A 108 0.20 -2.98 -15.08
CA VAL A 108 0.10 -4.10 -16.03
C VAL A 108 0.29 -3.62 -17.46
N ALA A 109 -0.31 -2.48 -17.82
CA ALA A 109 -0.16 -1.92 -19.15
C ALA A 109 1.29 -1.60 -19.48
N ALA A 110 2.03 -1.02 -18.54
CA ALA A 110 3.46 -0.73 -18.70
C ALA A 110 4.27 -2.02 -18.88
N ALA A 111 3.99 -3.04 -18.09
CA ALA A 111 4.65 -4.34 -18.20
C ALA A 111 4.35 -5.01 -19.55
N SER A 112 3.11 -4.94 -20.02
CA SER A 112 2.72 -5.49 -21.31
C SER A 112 3.45 -4.78 -22.45
N MET A 113 3.55 -3.46 -22.40
CA MET A 113 4.28 -2.69 -23.42
C MET A 113 5.76 -3.06 -23.43
N SER A 114 6.37 -3.26 -22.28
CA SER A 114 7.75 -3.70 -22.18
C SER A 114 7.94 -5.09 -22.80
N GLY A 115 6.98 -5.96 -22.68
CA GLY A 115 7.02 -7.29 -23.23
C GLY A 115 6.89 -7.33 -24.75
N LEU A 116 6.49 -6.26 -25.39
CA LEU A 116 6.36 -6.17 -26.84
C LEU A 116 7.67 -5.82 -27.55
N TRP A 117 8.65 -5.40 -26.81
CA TRP A 117 9.97 -5.02 -27.36
C TRP A 117 10.95 -6.19 -27.30
#